data_057da47f4a95ce83b74d7a9b5051b6d5
#
_entry.id   057da47f4a95ce83b74d7a9b5051b6d5
#
_cell.length_a   1.000
_cell.length_b   1.000
_cell.length_c   1.000
_cell.angle_alpha   90.00
_cell.angle_beta   90.00
_cell.angle_gamma   90.00
#
_symmetry.space_group_name_H-M   'P 1'
#
loop_
_entity.id
_entity.type
_entity.pdbx_description
1 polymer ?
#
loop_
_entity_poly.entity_id
_entity_poly.type
_entity_poly.pdbx_seq_one_letter_code
_entity_poly.pdbx_strand_id
1 'polypeptide(L)'
;MISEGSASLARKIAPMTRFLITSALPYVNGVKHLGNLADSLLPADVHARFRRQIGDDVLFICGTDEHGTPAELGAIQAGQDARTFCDQQHAIQADIYRRFGLSFDHFGRSSSPQNHALTQHFYRKLDAAGLIEERELAQIWSPLDRRFLPDRYVLGTCPHCSFDLARGDQCDGCGNLIDPTELIRPRSALSGDTALEVRTSRHLFLRQSLLLDELNEWVDGRSGWPPFVVSLAKSWLTLELKDRCITRDLAWGIPVPRAGFEQKVFYVWFDAPIAYIAATQEWAEAGQSSRDWRQWWLEADNVRYIQFLGKDNVPFHTLGFPATLIGSGEPWKTVDVIKGFHWLTYDGGKFSTSRGRGIFTDQALEELPADLWRWWLIANAPETSDTDFNIDRFVSDVNKDLADVFGNLVNRIISFAHQAFEGRIPEGGGPSEQEKVLAAELDRRLASLRIHHEACEFRRAAAETRGIFSAANRYLQYAAPWTTIKSDPARAAIVTRTGLNLVRLSAVLAWSIIPTLSETVLHAFGDDDAVPSWPSLPCGPLLDGCRGKRVLRLGPLVPKITREKASHLAARFA
;
A
#
# COMPACT_ATOMS: atom_id res chain seq x y z
N MET A 1 -9.04 -65.26 -5.00
CA MET A 1 -8.71 -64.34 -3.90
C MET A 1 -7.67 -63.39 -4.43
N ILE A 2 -8.11 -62.24 -4.90
CA ILE A 2 -7.27 -61.16 -5.37
C ILE A 2 -7.60 -59.99 -4.47
N SER A 3 -6.64 -59.56 -3.65
CA SER A 3 -6.74 -58.42 -2.77
C SER A 3 -6.50 -57.13 -3.56
N GLU A 4 -7.52 -56.31 -3.74
CA GLU A 4 -7.40 -54.94 -4.23
C GLU A 4 -6.76 -54.07 -3.15
N GLY A 5 -5.53 -53.67 -3.40
CA GLY A 5 -4.85 -52.66 -2.65
C GLY A 5 -5.33 -51.26 -3.08
N SER A 6 -6.14 -50.62 -2.29
CA SER A 6 -6.52 -49.19 -2.45
C SER A 6 -5.29 -48.33 -2.17
N ALA A 7 -4.60 -47.88 -3.21
CA ALA A 7 -3.59 -46.85 -3.11
C ALA A 7 -4.29 -45.48 -2.94
N SER A 8 -4.38 -45.03 -1.70
CA SER A 8 -4.73 -43.66 -1.35
C SER A 8 -3.66 -42.73 -1.93
N LEU A 9 -3.96 -42.03 -3.04
CA LEU A 9 -3.20 -40.90 -3.50
C LEU A 9 -3.41 -39.73 -2.49
N ALA A 10 -2.61 -39.71 -1.44
CA ALA A 10 -2.42 -38.53 -0.65
C ALA A 10 -1.86 -37.43 -1.60
N ARG A 11 -2.70 -36.51 -2.05
CA ARG A 11 -2.24 -35.24 -2.64
C ARG A 11 -1.23 -34.67 -1.65
N LYS A 12 0.06 -34.64 -2.00
CA LYS A 12 1.05 -33.81 -1.31
C LYS A 12 0.54 -32.39 -1.45
N ILE A 13 -0.05 -31.85 -0.37
CA ILE A 13 -0.35 -30.42 -0.24
C ILE A 13 1.02 -29.75 -0.39
N ALA A 14 1.21 -29.01 -1.48
CA ALA A 14 2.38 -28.14 -1.61
C ALA A 14 2.45 -27.27 -0.35
N PRO A 15 3.62 -27.07 0.24
CA PRO A 15 3.74 -26.23 1.41
C PRO A 15 3.13 -24.84 1.09
N MET A 16 2.23 -24.37 1.96
CA MET A 16 1.57 -23.08 1.84
C MET A 16 2.67 -22.01 1.75
N THR A 17 2.69 -21.21 0.68
CA THR A 17 3.68 -20.16 0.52
C THR A 17 3.36 -19.02 1.47
N ARG A 18 4.35 -18.54 2.21
CA ARG A 18 4.22 -17.39 3.09
C ARG A 18 4.53 -16.11 2.33
N PHE A 19 3.70 -15.11 2.50
CA PHE A 19 3.89 -13.78 1.92
C PHE A 19 4.06 -12.73 3.00
N LEU A 20 5.27 -12.18 3.14
CA LEU A 20 5.51 -10.97 3.90
C LEU A 20 5.28 -9.78 2.98
N ILE A 21 4.35 -8.92 3.33
CA ILE A 21 3.99 -7.74 2.57
C ILE A 21 4.21 -6.52 3.46
N THR A 22 4.97 -5.54 2.97
CA THR A 22 5.15 -4.26 3.65
C THR A 22 4.85 -3.11 2.71
N SER A 23 4.40 -2.00 3.27
CA SER A 23 4.29 -0.72 2.56
C SER A 23 5.16 0.33 3.22
N ALA A 24 5.69 1.28 2.45
CA ALA A 24 6.50 2.36 2.98
C ALA A 24 5.79 3.07 4.14
N LEU A 25 6.50 3.31 5.23
CA LEU A 25 5.95 3.91 6.43
C LEU A 25 5.59 5.38 6.17
N PRO A 26 4.34 5.80 6.39
CA PRO A 26 3.98 7.21 6.34
C PRO A 26 4.56 7.97 7.53
N TYR A 27 5.10 9.17 7.28
CA TYR A 27 5.53 10.08 8.34
C TYR A 27 4.40 10.46 9.29
N VAL A 28 4.72 10.66 10.55
CA VAL A 28 3.75 11.02 11.60
C VAL A 28 3.35 12.51 11.60
N ASN A 29 3.88 13.33 10.72
CA ASN A 29 3.73 14.78 10.68
C ASN A 29 2.36 15.31 10.21
N GLY A 30 1.29 14.56 10.38
CA GLY A 30 -0.08 14.94 10.04
C GLY A 30 -0.80 13.91 9.18
N VAL A 31 -2.08 14.19 8.87
CA VAL A 31 -2.92 13.35 8.01
C VAL A 31 -2.31 13.27 6.61
N LYS A 32 -2.38 12.09 6.01
CA LYS A 32 -1.83 11.82 4.67
C LYS A 32 -2.86 12.16 3.59
N HIS A 33 -2.37 12.48 2.40
CA HIS A 33 -3.20 12.72 1.22
C HIS A 33 -3.38 11.44 0.38
N LEU A 34 -4.30 11.46 -0.59
CA LEU A 34 -4.59 10.32 -1.47
C LEU A 34 -3.35 9.82 -2.23
N GLY A 35 -2.37 10.68 -2.51
CA GLY A 35 -1.11 10.28 -3.14
C GLY A 35 -0.35 9.23 -2.33
N ASN A 36 -0.29 9.37 -1.00
CA ASN A 36 0.35 8.38 -0.12
C ASN A 36 -0.40 7.04 -0.06
N LEU A 37 -1.72 7.04 -0.28
CA LEU A 37 -2.45 5.79 -0.45
C LEU A 37 -2.13 5.12 -1.78
N ALA A 38 -2.04 5.90 -2.86
CA ALA A 38 -1.90 5.40 -4.22
C ALA A 38 -0.52 4.80 -4.51
N ASP A 39 0.54 5.31 -3.87
CA ASP A 39 1.92 4.93 -4.15
C ASP A 39 2.47 3.76 -3.32
N SER A 40 1.78 3.37 -2.24
CA SER A 40 2.28 2.28 -1.39
C SER A 40 1.19 1.51 -0.63
N LEU A 41 0.38 2.20 0.18
CA LEU A 41 -0.51 1.58 1.17
C LEU A 41 -1.63 0.76 0.51
N LEU A 42 -2.35 1.36 -0.44
CA LEU A 42 -3.50 0.73 -1.07
C LEU A 42 -3.13 -0.41 -2.04
N PRO A 43 -2.09 -0.28 -2.90
CA PRO A 43 -1.61 -1.40 -3.70
C PRO A 43 -1.15 -2.61 -2.86
N ALA A 44 -0.49 -2.35 -1.72
CA ALA A 44 -0.09 -3.40 -0.77
C ALA A 44 -1.31 -4.13 -0.18
N ASP A 45 -2.34 -3.38 0.24
CA ASP A 45 -3.59 -3.96 0.75
C ASP A 45 -4.31 -4.82 -0.29
N VAL A 46 -4.44 -4.33 -1.53
CA VAL A 46 -5.06 -5.08 -2.61
C VAL A 46 -4.32 -6.39 -2.87
N HIS A 47 -2.98 -6.36 -2.86
CA HIS A 47 -2.18 -7.57 -3.03
C HIS A 47 -2.32 -8.53 -1.84
N ALA A 48 -2.30 -8.02 -0.60
CA ALA A 48 -2.48 -8.82 0.61
C ALA A 48 -3.86 -9.53 0.61
N ARG A 49 -4.93 -8.80 0.28
CA ARG A 49 -6.27 -9.37 0.15
C ARG A 49 -6.35 -10.45 -0.92
N PHE A 50 -5.79 -10.20 -2.09
CA PHE A 50 -5.74 -11.20 -3.17
C PHE A 50 -4.99 -12.47 -2.73
N ARG A 51 -3.83 -12.33 -2.07
CA ARG A 51 -3.08 -13.48 -1.57
C ARG A 51 -3.86 -14.30 -0.55
N ARG A 52 -4.57 -13.63 0.36
CA ARG A 52 -5.47 -14.30 1.32
C ARG A 52 -6.62 -15.03 0.60
N GLN A 53 -7.19 -14.44 -0.46
CA GLN A 53 -8.25 -15.08 -1.25
C GLN A 53 -7.82 -16.40 -1.91
N ILE A 54 -6.58 -16.48 -2.35
CA ILE A 54 -6.04 -17.71 -2.96
C ILE A 54 -5.49 -18.73 -1.96
N GLY A 55 -5.57 -18.40 -0.64
CA GLY A 55 -5.22 -19.31 0.45
C GLY A 55 -3.76 -19.28 0.89
N ASP A 56 -3.00 -18.26 0.52
CA ASP A 56 -1.63 -18.07 1.02
C ASP A 56 -1.63 -17.60 2.50
N ASP A 57 -0.55 -17.93 3.23
CA ASP A 57 -0.27 -17.40 4.57
C ASP A 57 0.35 -16.00 4.42
N VAL A 58 -0.39 -14.98 4.84
CA VAL A 58 -0.04 -13.57 4.58
C VAL A 58 0.17 -12.82 5.87
N LEU A 59 1.31 -12.13 5.96
CA LEU A 59 1.57 -11.14 7.00
C LEU A 59 1.75 -9.76 6.34
N PHE A 60 0.80 -8.85 6.55
CA PHE A 60 0.82 -7.50 6.03
C PHE A 60 1.13 -6.49 7.13
N ILE A 61 2.34 -5.92 7.08
CA ILE A 61 2.90 -5.03 8.08
C ILE A 61 3.10 -3.62 7.51
N CYS A 62 2.74 -2.63 8.31
CA CYS A 62 3.09 -1.23 8.13
C CYS A 62 3.25 -0.56 9.50
N GLY A 63 3.45 0.75 9.52
CA GLY A 63 3.52 1.54 10.75
C GLY A 63 3.71 3.02 10.44
N THR A 64 3.82 3.85 11.48
CA THR A 64 4.18 5.26 11.36
C THR A 64 5.68 5.46 11.48
N ASP A 65 6.23 6.30 10.60
CA ASP A 65 7.58 6.83 10.71
C ASP A 65 7.56 8.06 11.62
N GLU A 66 8.13 7.91 12.84
CA GLU A 66 7.94 8.84 13.94
C GLU A 66 9.20 9.62 14.34
N HIS A 67 10.33 9.33 13.75
CA HIS A 67 11.59 9.99 14.09
C HIS A 67 11.97 11.08 13.09
N GLY A 68 13.01 11.86 13.46
CA GLY A 68 13.60 12.88 12.61
C GLY A 68 12.88 14.23 12.64
N THR A 69 13.38 15.15 11.81
CA THR A 69 12.96 16.55 11.77
C THR A 69 11.48 16.78 11.49
N PRO A 70 10.76 15.99 10.65
CA PRO A 70 9.35 16.23 10.42
C PRO A 70 8.47 16.06 11.67
N ALA A 71 8.79 15.06 12.51
CA ALA A 71 8.05 14.81 13.75
C ALA A 71 8.34 15.88 14.81
N GLU A 72 9.61 16.24 15.03
CA GLU A 72 9.97 17.33 15.96
C GLU A 72 9.35 18.66 15.56
N LEU A 73 9.44 19.06 14.28
CA LEU A 73 8.84 20.29 13.80
C LEU A 73 7.31 20.27 13.94
N GLY A 74 6.66 19.17 13.65
CA GLY A 74 5.22 19.00 13.85
C GLY A 74 4.82 19.16 15.32
N ALA A 75 5.56 18.54 16.23
CA ALA A 75 5.35 18.66 17.67
C ALA A 75 5.53 20.09 18.18
N ILE A 76 6.60 20.78 17.75
CA ILE A 76 6.86 22.21 18.10
C ILE A 76 5.72 23.09 17.60
N GLN A 77 5.25 22.91 16.35
CA GLN A 77 4.14 23.67 15.79
C GLN A 77 2.82 23.42 16.54
N ALA A 78 2.61 22.19 17.03
CA ALA A 78 1.46 21.82 17.83
C ALA A 78 1.58 22.26 19.32
N GLY A 79 2.73 22.80 19.76
CA GLY A 79 2.99 23.14 21.16
C GLY A 79 3.04 21.94 22.09
N GLN A 80 3.46 20.78 21.59
CA GLN A 80 3.51 19.49 22.29
C GLN A 80 4.93 18.94 22.35
N ASP A 81 5.19 18.00 23.28
CA ASP A 81 6.36 17.16 23.17
C ASP A 81 6.22 16.15 22.03
N ALA A 82 7.35 15.67 21.50
CA ALA A 82 7.37 14.80 20.34
C ALA A 82 6.66 13.45 20.57
N ARG A 83 6.74 12.87 21.78
CA ARG A 83 6.08 11.61 22.13
C ARG A 83 4.56 11.77 22.05
N THR A 84 4.01 12.74 22.77
CA THR A 84 2.57 13.03 22.78
C THR A 84 2.04 13.31 21.38
N PHE A 85 2.76 14.12 20.60
CA PHE A 85 2.40 14.41 19.20
C PHE A 85 2.37 13.12 18.36
N CYS A 86 3.42 12.30 18.42
CA CYS A 86 3.49 11.04 17.68
C CYS A 86 2.37 10.07 18.08
N ASP A 87 2.07 9.95 19.39
CA ASP A 87 1.00 9.08 19.89
C ASP A 87 -0.37 9.49 19.31
N GLN A 88 -0.66 10.78 19.27
CA GLN A 88 -1.91 11.29 18.68
C GLN A 88 -1.98 11.08 17.18
N GLN A 89 -0.91 11.40 16.45
CA GLN A 89 -0.89 11.28 15.00
C GLN A 89 -0.91 9.82 14.54
N HIS A 90 -0.24 8.92 15.26
CA HIS A 90 -0.33 7.48 15.02
C HIS A 90 -1.77 6.98 15.15
N ALA A 91 -2.46 7.32 16.24
CA ALA A 91 -3.84 6.92 16.47
C ALA A 91 -4.78 7.44 15.37
N ILE A 92 -4.62 8.71 14.96
CA ILE A 92 -5.40 9.32 13.87
C ILE A 92 -5.17 8.58 12.55
N GLN A 93 -3.91 8.33 12.18
CA GLN A 93 -3.59 7.63 10.94
C GLN A 93 -4.10 6.19 10.95
N ALA A 94 -3.94 5.46 12.06
CA ALA A 94 -4.44 4.10 12.21
C ALA A 94 -5.97 4.02 12.02
N ASP A 95 -6.74 4.97 12.62
CA ASP A 95 -8.19 5.02 12.44
C ASP A 95 -8.58 5.33 10.99
N ILE A 96 -7.94 6.30 10.35
CA ILE A 96 -8.19 6.65 8.95
C ILE A 96 -7.94 5.44 8.05
N TYR A 97 -6.82 4.73 8.21
CA TYR A 97 -6.48 3.58 7.38
C TYR A 97 -7.46 2.41 7.60
N ARG A 98 -7.87 2.17 8.84
CA ARG A 98 -8.94 1.21 9.16
C ARG A 98 -10.25 1.59 8.44
N ARG A 99 -10.64 2.86 8.44
CA ARG A 99 -11.84 3.37 7.74
C ARG A 99 -11.70 3.31 6.21
N PHE A 100 -10.48 3.39 5.68
CA PHE A 100 -10.19 3.11 4.27
C PHE A 100 -10.21 1.60 3.94
N GLY A 101 -10.38 0.74 4.96
CA GLY A 101 -10.40 -0.71 4.78
C GLY A 101 -9.01 -1.30 4.51
N LEU A 102 -7.92 -0.67 4.98
CA LEU A 102 -6.59 -1.29 4.91
C LEU A 102 -6.50 -2.42 5.93
N SER A 103 -6.09 -3.60 5.48
CA SER A 103 -6.17 -4.87 6.23
C SER A 103 -4.83 -5.30 6.82
N PHE A 104 -4.09 -4.35 7.45
CA PHE A 104 -2.85 -4.68 8.16
C PHE A 104 -3.08 -5.75 9.22
N ASP A 105 -2.18 -6.73 9.31
CA ASP A 105 -2.13 -7.64 10.46
C ASP A 105 -1.56 -6.93 11.69
N HIS A 106 -0.67 -5.94 11.46
CA HIS A 106 -0.22 -5.01 12.48
C HIS A 106 0.18 -3.67 11.85
N PHE A 107 -0.19 -2.58 12.53
CA PHE A 107 0.22 -1.22 12.21
C PHE A 107 1.07 -0.68 13.36
N GLY A 108 2.40 -0.84 13.23
CA GLY A 108 3.38 -0.55 14.26
C GLY A 108 3.91 0.88 14.25
N ARG A 109 5.05 1.09 14.90
CA ARG A 109 5.64 2.42 15.10
C ARG A 109 7.17 2.35 15.03
N SER A 110 7.83 3.29 14.37
CA SER A 110 9.30 3.36 14.42
C SER A 110 9.83 3.78 15.81
N SER A 111 9.01 4.42 16.65
CA SER A 111 9.37 4.77 18.03
C SER A 111 9.13 3.66 19.06
N SER A 112 8.80 2.43 18.63
CA SER A 112 8.58 1.32 19.54
C SER A 112 9.86 0.85 20.22
N PRO A 113 9.77 0.27 21.43
CA PRO A 113 10.92 -0.32 22.12
C PRO A 113 11.62 -1.40 21.29
N GLN A 114 10.87 -2.17 20.50
CA GLN A 114 11.39 -3.20 19.60
C GLN A 114 12.28 -2.58 18.53
N ASN A 115 11.85 -1.46 17.91
CA ASN A 115 12.66 -0.77 16.90
C ASN A 115 13.92 -0.15 17.52
N HIS A 116 13.82 0.41 18.73
CA HIS A 116 14.99 0.91 19.46
C HIS A 116 16.03 -0.20 19.68
N ALA A 117 15.59 -1.35 20.17
CA ALA A 117 16.47 -2.49 20.45
C ALA A 117 17.12 -3.03 19.16
N LEU A 118 16.34 -3.20 18.09
CA LEU A 118 16.83 -3.70 16.80
C LEU A 118 17.79 -2.73 16.12
N THR A 119 17.49 -1.43 16.10
CA THR A 119 18.37 -0.42 15.50
C THR A 119 19.73 -0.40 16.19
N GLN A 120 19.73 -0.44 17.53
CA GLN A 120 20.97 -0.54 18.28
C GLN A 120 21.68 -1.89 18.10
N HIS A 121 20.95 -2.99 17.87
CA HIS A 121 21.51 -4.28 17.53
C HIS A 121 22.23 -4.23 16.18
N PHE A 122 21.56 -3.75 15.13
CA PHE A 122 22.18 -3.59 13.81
C PHE A 122 23.40 -2.68 13.86
N TYR A 123 23.31 -1.55 14.56
CA TYR A 123 24.46 -0.68 14.74
C TYR A 123 25.67 -1.44 15.34
N ARG A 124 25.46 -2.21 16.43
CA ARG A 124 26.56 -2.97 17.07
C ARG A 124 27.15 -4.03 16.13
N LYS A 125 26.32 -4.69 15.33
CA LYS A 125 26.77 -5.66 14.32
C LYS A 125 27.61 -5.01 13.23
N LEU A 126 27.15 -3.89 12.69
CA LEU A 126 27.86 -3.12 11.66
C LEU A 126 29.18 -2.54 12.20
N ASP A 127 29.20 -2.05 13.44
CA ASP A 127 30.40 -1.54 14.09
C ASP A 127 31.43 -2.66 14.30
N ALA A 128 31.00 -3.82 14.80
CA ALA A 128 31.85 -5.01 14.95
C ALA A 128 32.39 -5.55 13.61
N ALA A 129 31.63 -5.37 12.52
CA ALA A 129 32.06 -5.72 11.15
C ALA A 129 33.01 -4.67 10.52
N GLY A 130 33.33 -3.57 11.22
CA GLY A 130 34.18 -2.49 10.69
C GLY A 130 33.50 -1.62 9.64
N LEU A 131 32.16 -1.67 9.55
CA LEU A 131 31.38 -0.91 8.60
C LEU A 131 30.90 0.45 9.14
N ILE A 132 31.27 0.81 10.36
CA ILE A 132 30.97 2.13 10.94
C ILE A 132 32.26 2.95 11.04
N GLU A 133 32.19 4.17 10.57
CA GLU A 133 33.30 5.13 10.62
C GLU A 133 32.84 6.44 11.25
N GLU A 134 33.69 7.03 12.08
CA GLU A 134 33.47 8.36 12.65
C GLU A 134 34.10 9.42 11.75
N ARG A 135 33.33 10.44 11.37
CA ARG A 135 33.79 11.58 10.57
C ARG A 135 33.26 12.90 11.15
N GLU A 136 34.00 13.96 10.92
CA GLU A 136 33.54 15.31 11.20
C GLU A 136 32.79 15.90 10.00
N LEU A 137 31.67 16.56 10.29
CA LEU A 137 30.86 17.27 9.31
C LEU A 137 30.72 18.73 9.68
N ALA A 138 30.81 19.61 8.70
CA ALA A 138 30.38 21.00 8.82
C ALA A 138 28.86 21.04 8.83
N GLN A 139 28.27 21.68 9.84
CA GLN A 139 26.82 21.80 9.99
C GLN A 139 26.41 23.20 10.39
N ILE A 140 25.19 23.58 10.06
CA ILE A 140 24.61 24.87 10.45
C ILE A 140 24.28 24.83 11.95
N TRP A 141 24.74 25.85 12.68
CA TRP A 141 24.43 26.13 14.07
C TRP A 141 23.68 27.44 14.21
N SER A 142 22.58 27.48 14.97
CA SER A 142 21.92 28.70 15.34
C SER A 142 22.31 29.10 16.76
N PRO A 143 22.95 30.27 16.95
CA PRO A 143 23.22 30.82 18.29
C PRO A 143 21.93 31.15 19.05
N LEU A 144 20.87 31.57 18.34
CA LEU A 144 19.58 31.91 18.94
C LEU A 144 18.86 30.63 19.43
N ASP A 145 18.82 29.57 18.59
CA ASP A 145 18.17 28.31 18.94
C ASP A 145 19.07 27.43 19.83
N ARG A 146 20.35 27.76 19.96
CA ARG A 146 21.38 27.05 20.74
C ARG A 146 21.49 25.57 20.37
N ARG A 147 21.37 25.28 19.06
CA ARG A 147 21.45 23.90 18.54
C ARG A 147 21.96 23.85 17.11
N PHE A 148 22.44 22.70 16.70
CA PHE A 148 22.60 22.39 15.29
C PHE A 148 21.24 22.32 14.61
N LEU A 149 21.20 22.75 13.34
CA LEU A 149 20.01 22.78 12.50
C LEU A 149 20.18 21.74 11.35
N PRO A 150 19.96 20.45 11.61
CA PRO A 150 20.06 19.46 10.56
C PRO A 150 18.87 19.53 9.61
N ASP A 151 19.10 19.13 8.35
CA ASP A 151 18.08 18.85 7.34
C ASP A 151 17.04 19.99 7.24
N ARG A 152 15.76 19.71 7.47
CA ARG A 152 14.62 20.62 7.31
C ARG A 152 14.53 21.76 8.33
N TYR A 153 15.44 21.82 9.28
CA TYR A 153 15.54 22.96 10.19
C TYR A 153 16.17 24.21 9.54
N VAL A 154 16.79 24.05 8.36
CA VAL A 154 17.31 25.19 7.59
C VAL A 154 16.42 25.44 6.38
N LEU A 155 15.97 26.69 6.24
CA LEU A 155 15.27 27.20 5.08
C LEU A 155 16.18 28.16 4.33
N GLY A 156 16.03 28.22 3.00
CA GLY A 156 16.77 29.14 2.17
C GLY A 156 16.36 29.08 0.72
N THR A 157 17.11 29.74 -0.16
CA THR A 157 16.89 29.65 -1.60
C THR A 157 17.70 28.47 -2.18
N CYS A 158 17.06 27.64 -2.97
CA CYS A 158 17.70 26.50 -3.63
C CYS A 158 18.78 26.95 -4.63
N PRO A 159 20.01 26.44 -4.55
CA PRO A 159 21.06 26.79 -5.50
C PRO A 159 20.82 26.28 -6.92
N HIS A 160 19.96 25.23 -7.10
CA HIS A 160 19.70 24.60 -8.39
C HIS A 160 18.54 25.23 -9.16
N CYS A 161 17.44 25.61 -8.47
CA CYS A 161 16.23 26.10 -9.13
C CYS A 161 15.71 27.45 -8.63
N SER A 162 16.43 28.08 -7.70
CA SER A 162 16.08 29.39 -7.12
C SER A 162 14.74 29.42 -6.35
N PHE A 163 14.24 28.27 -5.92
CA PHE A 163 13.05 28.22 -5.08
C PHE A 163 13.36 28.76 -3.66
N ASP A 164 12.67 29.82 -3.23
CA ASP A 164 13.00 30.58 -2.02
C ASP A 164 12.64 29.90 -0.68
N LEU A 165 11.86 28.85 -0.70
CA LEU A 165 11.47 28.07 0.48
C LEU A 165 12.06 26.67 0.48
N ALA A 166 13.24 26.52 -0.15
CA ALA A 166 13.95 25.26 -0.14
C ALA A 166 14.39 24.91 1.28
N ARG A 167 14.31 23.63 1.59
CA ARG A 167 14.77 23.08 2.87
C ARG A 167 16.08 22.34 2.65
N GLY A 168 16.92 22.28 3.65
CA GLY A 168 18.01 21.30 3.69
C GLY A 168 17.43 19.87 3.57
N ASP A 169 18.21 18.94 3.08
CA ASP A 169 17.84 17.57 2.70
C ASP A 169 17.30 17.45 1.26
N GLN A 170 16.14 18.00 0.93
CA GLN A 170 15.59 17.93 -0.44
C GLN A 170 14.77 19.17 -0.78
N CYS A 171 14.98 19.72 -1.98
CA CYS A 171 14.21 20.85 -2.46
C CYS A 171 12.80 20.45 -2.87
N ASP A 172 11.79 21.08 -2.25
CA ASP A 172 10.38 20.87 -2.60
C ASP A 172 10.03 21.35 -4.04
N GLY A 173 10.86 22.25 -4.62
CA GLY A 173 10.66 22.77 -5.97
C GLY A 173 11.15 21.82 -7.06
N CYS A 174 12.44 21.42 -7.02
CA CYS A 174 13.07 20.62 -8.07
C CYS A 174 13.36 19.17 -7.69
N GLY A 175 13.23 18.81 -6.39
CA GLY A 175 13.49 17.46 -5.89
C GLY A 175 14.97 17.09 -5.71
N ASN A 176 15.91 18.01 -5.98
CA ASN A 176 17.33 17.77 -5.77
C ASN A 176 17.66 17.70 -4.28
N LEU A 177 18.59 16.82 -3.91
CA LEU A 177 19.19 16.80 -2.58
C LEU A 177 20.03 18.06 -2.38
N ILE A 178 19.96 18.66 -1.20
CA ILE A 178 20.67 19.87 -0.84
C ILE A 178 21.27 19.70 0.55
N ASP A 179 22.59 19.92 0.69
CA ASP A 179 23.18 20.08 2.00
C ASP A 179 22.69 21.44 2.60
N PRO A 180 22.27 21.50 3.87
CA PRO A 180 21.86 22.76 4.50
C PRO A 180 22.87 23.91 4.34
N THR A 181 24.17 23.59 4.26
CA THR A 181 25.25 24.59 4.09
C THR A 181 25.31 25.18 2.67
N GLU A 182 24.66 24.57 1.69
CA GLU A 182 24.60 25.03 0.29
C GLU A 182 23.43 26.00 0.04
N LEU A 183 22.47 26.09 0.96
CA LEU A 183 21.33 26.98 0.81
C LEU A 183 21.75 28.42 0.76
N ILE A 184 21.20 29.17 -0.19
CA ILE A 184 21.45 30.60 -0.35
C ILE A 184 20.55 31.35 0.64
N ARG A 185 21.13 32.30 1.42
CA ARG A 185 20.43 33.04 2.48
C ARG A 185 19.75 32.11 3.48
N PRO A 186 20.49 31.20 4.12
CA PRO A 186 19.91 30.25 5.05
C PRO A 186 19.35 30.94 6.28
N ARG A 187 18.26 30.41 6.83
CA ARG A 187 17.65 30.84 8.08
C ARG A 187 17.08 29.65 8.86
N SER A 188 17.02 29.78 10.18
CA SER A 188 16.38 28.77 11.02
C SER A 188 14.88 28.67 10.73
N ALA A 189 14.38 27.45 10.56
CA ALA A 189 12.94 27.18 10.45
C ALA A 189 12.20 27.34 11.79
N LEU A 190 12.93 27.41 12.92
CA LEU A 190 12.37 27.55 14.27
C LEU A 190 12.16 29.03 14.63
N SER A 191 13.24 29.80 14.61
CA SER A 191 13.27 31.16 15.09
C SER A 191 13.30 32.21 13.97
N GLY A 192 13.57 31.81 12.72
CA GLY A 192 13.87 32.71 11.62
C GLY A 192 15.27 33.32 11.70
N ASP A 193 16.11 32.88 12.65
CA ASP A 193 17.50 33.34 12.81
C ASP A 193 18.28 33.26 11.50
N THR A 194 18.91 34.34 11.09
CA THR A 194 19.78 34.45 9.91
C THR A 194 21.26 34.58 10.29
N ALA A 195 21.57 34.79 11.59
CA ALA A 195 22.94 34.85 12.10
C ALA A 195 23.50 33.45 12.35
N LEU A 196 23.40 32.59 11.33
CA LEU A 196 23.79 31.20 11.40
C LEU A 196 25.32 31.04 11.26
N GLU A 197 25.85 30.09 11.98
CA GLU A 197 27.28 29.72 11.95
C GLU A 197 27.45 28.33 11.38
N VAL A 198 28.60 28.08 10.74
CA VAL A 198 29.03 26.74 10.38
C VAL A 198 29.96 26.21 11.47
N ARG A 199 29.60 25.11 12.09
CA ARG A 199 30.38 24.45 13.13
C ARG A 199 30.59 22.98 12.78
N THR A 200 31.67 22.39 13.28
CA THR A 200 31.97 20.97 13.10
C THR A 200 31.24 20.13 14.15
N SER A 201 30.64 19.03 13.72
CA SER A 201 30.03 18.01 14.55
C SER A 201 30.52 16.63 14.14
N ARG A 202 30.75 15.72 15.11
CA ARG A 202 31.18 14.33 14.84
C ARG A 202 29.96 13.45 14.57
N HIS A 203 30.04 12.65 13.52
CA HIS A 203 28.96 11.77 13.11
C HIS A 203 29.47 10.38 12.75
N LEU A 204 28.56 9.39 12.82
CA LEU A 204 28.81 8.02 12.37
C LEU A 204 28.31 7.83 10.95
N PHE A 205 29.12 7.12 10.17
CA PHE A 205 28.85 6.79 8.78
C PHE A 205 28.79 5.28 8.59
N LEU A 206 27.74 4.79 7.95
CA LEU A 206 27.70 3.44 7.39
C LEU A 206 28.54 3.43 6.10
N ARG A 207 29.61 2.65 6.09
CA ARG A 207 30.53 2.46 4.95
C ARG A 207 29.90 1.52 3.91
N GLN A 208 28.72 1.89 3.40
CA GLN A 208 28.01 1.08 2.41
C GLN A 208 28.79 0.91 1.10
N SER A 209 29.75 1.78 0.84
CA SER A 209 30.68 1.65 -0.29
C SER A 209 31.52 0.36 -0.24
N LEU A 210 31.77 -0.18 0.95
CA LEU A 210 32.45 -1.47 1.13
C LEU A 210 31.58 -2.68 0.82
N LEU A 211 30.27 -2.50 0.66
CA LEU A 211 29.29 -3.54 0.34
C LEU A 211 28.81 -3.44 -1.13
N LEU A 212 29.57 -2.72 -1.98
CA LEU A 212 29.17 -2.44 -3.34
C LEU A 212 28.96 -3.72 -4.17
N ASP A 213 29.86 -4.69 -4.04
CA ASP A 213 29.80 -5.95 -4.79
C ASP A 213 28.60 -6.80 -4.35
N GLU A 214 28.38 -6.93 -3.03
CA GLU A 214 27.25 -7.67 -2.47
C GLU A 214 25.90 -7.01 -2.82
N LEU A 215 25.83 -5.68 -2.83
CA LEU A 215 24.62 -4.95 -3.23
C LEU A 215 24.34 -5.10 -4.73
N ASN A 216 25.39 -5.08 -5.58
CA ASN A 216 25.23 -5.33 -7.01
C ASN A 216 24.74 -6.75 -7.27
N GLU A 217 25.36 -7.77 -6.66
CA GLU A 217 24.94 -9.16 -6.78
C GLU A 217 23.49 -9.35 -6.30
N TRP A 218 23.14 -8.72 -5.18
CA TRP A 218 21.80 -8.77 -4.64
C TRP A 218 20.77 -8.13 -5.59
N VAL A 219 21.03 -6.96 -6.17
CA VAL A 219 20.13 -6.30 -7.13
C VAL A 219 20.02 -7.10 -8.43
N ASP A 220 21.15 -7.61 -8.95
CA ASP A 220 21.18 -8.39 -10.20
C ASP A 220 20.46 -9.74 -10.07
N GLY A 221 20.44 -10.32 -8.88
CA GLY A 221 19.71 -11.53 -8.56
C GLY A 221 18.18 -11.35 -8.45
N ARG A 222 17.65 -10.12 -8.53
CA ARG A 222 16.22 -9.85 -8.36
C ARG A 222 15.46 -9.91 -9.70
N SER A 223 14.23 -10.41 -9.61
CA SER A 223 13.31 -10.48 -10.75
C SER A 223 11.94 -9.90 -10.36
N GLY A 224 11.19 -9.43 -11.36
CA GLY A 224 9.84 -8.90 -11.14
C GLY A 224 9.78 -7.48 -10.56
N TRP A 225 10.93 -6.80 -10.43
CA TRP A 225 10.96 -5.38 -10.11
C TRP A 225 10.57 -4.53 -11.32
N PRO A 226 9.85 -3.41 -11.15
CA PRO A 226 9.62 -2.46 -12.23
C PRO A 226 10.94 -1.97 -12.85
N PRO A 227 11.02 -1.82 -14.18
CA PRO A 227 12.28 -1.40 -14.83
C PRO A 227 12.89 -0.12 -14.28
N PHE A 228 12.05 0.87 -13.91
CA PHE A 228 12.54 2.12 -13.34
C PHE A 228 13.17 1.93 -11.96
N VAL A 229 12.67 1.00 -11.13
CA VAL A 229 13.25 0.67 -9.81
C VAL A 229 14.63 0.09 -10.00
N VAL A 230 14.80 -0.86 -10.92
CA VAL A 230 16.10 -1.44 -11.26
C VAL A 230 17.06 -0.37 -11.80
N SER A 231 16.59 0.47 -12.72
CA SER A 231 17.39 1.56 -13.30
C SER A 231 17.84 2.54 -12.22
N LEU A 232 16.95 2.92 -11.31
CA LEU A 232 17.27 3.84 -10.22
C LEU A 232 18.27 3.23 -9.24
N ALA A 233 18.05 1.97 -8.80
CA ALA A 233 18.99 1.25 -7.93
C ALA A 233 20.39 1.18 -8.57
N LYS A 234 20.48 0.75 -9.83
CA LYS A 234 21.75 0.65 -10.55
C LYS A 234 22.43 2.01 -10.76
N SER A 235 21.68 3.09 -10.98
CA SER A 235 22.26 4.43 -11.10
C SER A 235 23.01 4.87 -9.84
N TRP A 236 22.48 4.54 -8.67
CA TRP A 236 23.15 4.82 -7.39
C TRP A 236 24.36 3.92 -7.13
N LEU A 237 24.33 2.67 -7.56
CA LEU A 237 25.45 1.73 -7.43
C LEU A 237 26.60 2.06 -8.38
N THR A 238 26.31 2.65 -9.55
CA THR A 238 27.35 3.02 -10.55
C THR A 238 27.93 4.43 -10.35
N LEU A 239 27.16 5.36 -9.72
CA LEU A 239 27.60 6.72 -9.41
C LEU A 239 28.30 6.73 -8.04
N GLU A 240 29.50 6.16 -7.93
CA GLU A 240 30.31 6.13 -6.70
C GLU A 240 29.45 6.09 -5.40
N LEU A 241 29.08 4.89 -4.97
CA LEU A 241 28.21 4.69 -3.81
C LEU A 241 28.80 5.37 -2.56
N LYS A 242 28.25 6.51 -2.16
CA LYS A 242 28.75 7.28 -1.01
C LYS A 242 28.32 6.67 0.31
N ASP A 243 29.22 6.67 1.29
CA ASP A 243 28.90 6.32 2.65
C ASP A 243 27.80 7.23 3.23
N ARG A 244 26.95 6.67 4.07
CA ARG A 244 25.78 7.39 4.60
C ARG A 244 25.97 7.77 6.07
N CYS A 245 25.81 9.04 6.37
CA CYS A 245 25.71 9.51 7.74
C CYS A 245 24.46 8.94 8.41
N ILE A 246 24.64 8.17 9.49
CA ILE A 246 23.55 7.48 10.21
C ILE A 246 23.21 8.10 11.57
N THR A 247 23.74 9.27 11.89
CA THR A 247 23.43 9.99 13.14
C THR A 247 23.00 11.44 12.87
N ARG A 248 22.26 12.02 13.81
CA ARG A 248 21.81 13.42 13.75
C ARG A 248 21.91 14.10 15.12
N ASP A 249 22.12 15.40 15.11
CA ASP A 249 22.04 16.30 16.28
C ASP A 249 20.57 16.68 16.54
N LEU A 250 19.77 15.71 16.98
CA LEU A 250 18.35 15.84 17.30
C LEU A 250 18.08 15.29 18.71
N ALA A 251 16.98 15.75 19.31
CA ALA A 251 16.55 15.26 20.62
C ALA A 251 15.61 14.05 20.52
N TRP A 252 14.82 13.97 19.44
CA TRP A 252 13.83 12.92 19.23
C TRP A 252 14.32 11.89 18.21
N GLY A 253 14.53 10.66 18.67
CA GLY A 253 15.01 9.53 17.87
C GLY A 253 15.57 8.43 18.75
N ILE A 254 16.20 7.44 18.15
CA ILE A 254 16.83 6.32 18.85
C ILE A 254 18.23 6.72 19.31
N PRO A 255 18.54 6.68 20.62
CA PRO A 255 19.86 7.06 21.14
C PRO A 255 20.99 6.18 20.58
N VAL A 256 22.12 6.81 20.28
CA VAL A 256 23.33 6.13 19.80
C VAL A 256 24.07 5.50 20.97
N PRO A 257 24.27 4.18 21.03
CA PRO A 257 24.93 3.51 22.18
C PRO A 257 26.46 3.53 22.05
N ARG A 258 27.06 4.75 21.94
CA ARG A 258 28.50 4.97 21.81
C ARG A 258 28.95 6.15 22.65
N ALA A 259 30.06 5.98 23.40
CA ALA A 259 30.62 7.05 24.19
C ALA A 259 30.99 8.28 23.36
N GLY A 260 30.59 9.45 23.82
CA GLY A 260 30.73 10.73 23.11
C GLY A 260 29.64 11.03 22.08
N PHE A 261 28.59 10.20 22.00
CA PHE A 261 27.42 10.36 21.12
C PHE A 261 26.09 10.43 21.91
N GLU A 262 26.13 10.67 23.21
CA GLU A 262 24.97 10.65 24.10
C GLU A 262 23.91 11.72 23.74
N GLN A 263 24.31 12.77 23.03
CA GLN A 263 23.44 13.86 22.58
C GLN A 263 22.98 13.67 21.13
N LYS A 264 23.19 12.49 20.55
CA LYS A 264 22.84 12.18 19.18
C LYS A 264 21.86 11.03 19.10
N VAL A 265 21.08 11.04 18.05
CA VAL A 265 20.16 9.95 17.70
C VAL A 265 20.52 9.37 16.34
N PHE A 266 20.05 8.17 16.05
CA PHE A 266 20.15 7.61 14.72
C PHE A 266 19.30 8.43 13.74
N TYR A 267 19.77 8.50 12.50
CA TYR A 267 19.05 9.14 11.40
C TYR A 267 17.84 8.30 11.00
N VAL A 268 16.71 8.94 10.80
CA VAL A 268 15.42 8.30 10.50
C VAL A 268 15.48 7.29 9.34
N TRP A 269 16.26 7.54 8.32
CA TRP A 269 16.42 6.60 7.20
C TRP A 269 17.31 5.37 7.50
N PHE A 270 17.96 5.34 8.67
CA PHE A 270 18.63 4.15 9.19
C PHE A 270 17.65 3.30 10.00
N ASP A 271 16.83 3.91 10.84
CA ASP A 271 15.93 3.18 11.75
C ASP A 271 14.53 2.87 11.15
N ALA A 272 14.00 3.71 10.26
CA ALA A 272 12.67 3.52 9.70
C ALA A 272 12.50 2.19 8.92
N PRO A 273 13.44 1.74 8.06
CA PRO A 273 13.29 0.45 7.42
C PRO A 273 13.40 -0.75 8.39
N ILE A 274 14.12 -0.60 9.50
CA ILE A 274 14.20 -1.62 10.56
C ILE A 274 12.85 -1.79 11.25
N ALA A 275 12.01 -0.75 11.26
CA ALA A 275 10.70 -0.79 11.87
C ALA A 275 9.75 -1.83 11.23
N TYR A 276 9.99 -2.31 10.02
CA TYR A 276 9.24 -3.45 9.47
C TYR A 276 9.47 -4.72 10.30
N ILE A 277 10.71 -4.97 10.71
CA ILE A 277 11.07 -6.11 11.58
C ILE A 277 10.47 -5.89 12.96
N ALA A 278 10.62 -4.68 13.51
CA ALA A 278 10.08 -4.31 14.82
C ALA A 278 8.57 -4.48 14.89
N ALA A 279 7.82 -3.99 13.90
CA ALA A 279 6.37 -4.15 13.82
C ALA A 279 5.96 -5.63 13.69
N THR A 280 6.79 -6.48 13.09
CA THR A 280 6.57 -7.93 13.10
C THR A 280 6.80 -8.54 14.48
N GLN A 281 7.74 -8.01 15.26
CA GLN A 281 7.92 -8.39 16.69
C GLN A 281 6.71 -7.96 17.52
N GLU A 282 6.24 -6.71 17.35
CA GLU A 282 5.03 -6.21 18.00
C GLU A 282 3.81 -7.08 17.67
N TRP A 283 3.64 -7.46 16.40
CA TRP A 283 2.58 -8.39 15.97
C TRP A 283 2.67 -9.75 16.69
N ALA A 284 3.86 -10.29 16.82
CA ALA A 284 4.06 -11.57 17.50
C ALA A 284 3.78 -11.47 19.00
N GLU A 285 4.23 -10.39 19.65
CA GLU A 285 4.02 -10.14 21.09
C GLU A 285 2.56 -9.85 21.44
N ALA A 286 1.82 -9.14 20.56
CA ALA A 286 0.40 -8.86 20.74
C ALA A 286 -0.49 -10.10 20.50
N GLY A 287 0.04 -11.14 19.89
CA GLY A 287 -0.68 -12.36 19.53
C GLY A 287 -0.59 -13.44 20.61
N GLN A 288 -1.31 -14.55 20.36
CA GLN A 288 -1.14 -15.76 21.16
C GLN A 288 0.21 -16.41 20.89
N SER A 289 0.67 -17.28 21.80
CA SER A 289 2.00 -17.94 21.81
C SER A 289 2.40 -18.73 20.55
N SER A 290 1.53 -18.80 19.53
CA SER A 290 1.81 -19.45 18.23
C SER A 290 2.48 -18.55 17.19
N ARG A 291 2.59 -17.24 17.43
CA ARG A 291 3.21 -16.31 16.49
C ARG A 291 4.70 -16.19 16.76
N ASP A 292 5.51 -16.47 15.73
CA ASP A 292 6.97 -16.32 15.79
C ASP A 292 7.44 -15.42 14.63
N TRP A 293 7.92 -14.22 14.98
CA TRP A 293 8.41 -13.24 14.03
C TRP A 293 9.68 -13.71 13.28
N ARG A 294 10.49 -14.62 13.90
CA ARG A 294 11.72 -15.14 13.31
C ARG A 294 11.46 -15.94 12.05
N GLN A 295 10.31 -16.62 11.98
CA GLN A 295 9.89 -17.39 10.80
C GLN A 295 9.59 -16.50 9.57
N TRP A 296 9.51 -15.20 9.77
CA TRP A 296 9.28 -14.22 8.70
C TRP A 296 10.55 -13.48 8.28
N TRP A 297 11.57 -13.42 9.18
CA TRP A 297 12.75 -12.60 8.97
C TRP A 297 14.09 -13.32 9.07
N LEU A 298 14.22 -14.43 9.83
CA LEU A 298 15.47 -15.16 10.05
C LEU A 298 15.39 -16.60 9.52
N GLU A 299 14.30 -17.30 9.78
CA GLU A 299 14.01 -18.66 9.32
C GLU A 299 13.03 -18.62 8.13
N ALA A 300 13.34 -17.78 7.13
CA ALA A 300 12.40 -17.30 6.14
C ALA A 300 12.58 -17.90 4.73
N ASP A 301 13.10 -19.12 4.61
CA ASP A 301 13.36 -19.78 3.33
C ASP A 301 12.10 -19.95 2.48
N ASN A 302 10.92 -20.15 3.10
CA ASN A 302 9.63 -20.29 2.47
C ASN A 302 8.82 -18.98 2.41
N VAL A 303 9.43 -17.84 2.78
CA VAL A 303 8.79 -16.53 2.77
C VAL A 303 9.13 -15.79 1.48
N ARG A 304 8.10 -15.33 0.78
CA ARG A 304 8.23 -14.36 -0.30
C ARG A 304 7.95 -12.95 0.23
N TYR A 305 8.97 -12.12 0.26
CA TYR A 305 8.87 -10.76 0.76
C TYR A 305 8.64 -9.76 -0.38
N ILE A 306 7.50 -9.07 -0.34
CA ILE A 306 7.12 -8.05 -1.34
C ILE A 306 6.93 -6.71 -0.63
N GLN A 307 7.60 -5.68 -1.12
CA GLN A 307 7.56 -4.34 -0.56
C GLN A 307 6.99 -3.33 -1.55
N PHE A 308 6.05 -2.51 -1.08
CA PHE A 308 5.38 -1.47 -1.85
C PHE A 308 5.84 -0.09 -1.41
N LEU A 309 6.21 0.78 -2.37
CA LEU A 309 6.76 2.10 -2.06
C LEU A 309 6.67 3.10 -3.22
N GLY A 310 6.65 4.38 -2.92
CA GLY A 310 6.81 5.44 -3.90
C GLY A 310 8.25 5.53 -4.43
N LYS A 311 8.44 6.09 -5.62
CA LYS A 311 9.74 6.20 -6.31
C LYS A 311 10.82 6.91 -5.51
N ASP A 312 10.46 7.83 -4.63
CA ASP A 312 11.34 8.57 -3.74
C ASP A 312 11.94 7.70 -2.63
N ASN A 313 11.30 6.60 -2.29
CA ASN A 313 11.77 5.64 -1.27
C ASN A 313 12.71 4.57 -1.85
N VAL A 314 12.81 4.44 -3.17
CA VAL A 314 13.62 3.39 -3.83
C VAL A 314 15.06 3.34 -3.31
N PRO A 315 15.84 4.45 -3.22
CA PRO A 315 17.23 4.38 -2.79
C PRO A 315 17.40 3.82 -1.37
N PHE A 316 16.48 4.13 -0.46
CA PHE A 316 16.57 3.66 0.93
C PHE A 316 16.32 2.16 1.06
N HIS A 317 15.46 1.61 0.19
CA HIS A 317 15.04 0.21 0.20
C HIS A 317 15.85 -0.69 -0.75
N THR A 318 16.59 -0.10 -1.68
CA THR A 318 17.47 -0.83 -2.58
C THR A 318 18.95 -0.73 -2.21
N LEU A 319 19.33 0.21 -1.33
CA LEU A 319 20.72 0.42 -0.90
C LEU A 319 20.85 0.39 0.62
N GLY A 320 20.27 1.36 1.34
CA GLY A 320 20.48 1.56 2.78
C GLY A 320 20.03 0.36 3.62
N PHE A 321 18.79 -0.08 3.45
CA PHE A 321 18.24 -1.21 4.21
C PHE A 321 18.93 -2.54 3.87
N PRO A 322 19.11 -2.91 2.59
CA PRO A 322 19.91 -4.10 2.24
C PRO A 322 21.35 -4.04 2.76
N ALA A 323 22.01 -2.89 2.68
CA ALA A 323 23.35 -2.72 3.25
C ALA A 323 23.38 -2.97 4.76
N THR A 324 22.33 -2.54 5.48
CA THR A 324 22.17 -2.81 6.92
C THR A 324 22.00 -4.29 7.20
N LEU A 325 21.12 -4.97 6.46
CA LEU A 325 20.83 -6.39 6.63
C LEU A 325 22.05 -7.26 6.28
N ILE A 326 22.62 -7.07 5.09
CA ILE A 326 23.78 -7.82 4.59
C ILE A 326 25.02 -7.55 5.46
N GLY A 327 25.29 -6.27 5.73
CA GLY A 327 26.45 -5.85 6.53
C GLY A 327 26.41 -6.33 7.98
N SER A 328 25.24 -6.69 8.52
CA SER A 328 25.13 -7.29 9.87
C SER A 328 25.75 -8.67 9.96
N GLY A 329 25.93 -9.37 8.84
CA GLY A 329 26.42 -10.74 8.78
C GLY A 329 25.43 -11.79 9.30
N GLU A 330 24.18 -11.39 9.57
CA GLU A 330 23.11 -12.27 10.05
C GLU A 330 22.14 -12.65 8.90
N PRO A 331 21.45 -13.79 8.96
CA PRO A 331 20.66 -14.32 7.85
C PRO A 331 19.28 -13.63 7.74
N TRP A 332 19.26 -12.31 7.74
CA TRP A 332 18.02 -11.55 7.60
C TRP A 332 17.40 -11.68 6.21
N LYS A 333 16.09 -11.84 6.18
CA LYS A 333 15.33 -11.84 4.94
C LYS A 333 15.42 -10.49 4.24
N THR A 334 16.06 -10.48 3.06
CA THR A 334 16.02 -9.34 2.15
C THR A 334 14.80 -9.42 1.25
N VAL A 335 14.35 -8.28 0.73
CA VAL A 335 13.16 -8.23 -0.12
C VAL A 335 13.38 -8.99 -1.44
N ASP A 336 12.37 -9.78 -1.84
CA ASP A 336 12.38 -10.49 -3.13
C ASP A 336 11.87 -9.59 -4.26
N VAL A 337 10.79 -8.83 -3.99
CA VAL A 337 10.18 -7.96 -4.99
C VAL A 337 9.89 -6.59 -4.40
N ILE A 338 10.44 -5.54 -5.01
CA ILE A 338 10.06 -4.16 -4.76
C ILE A 338 9.07 -3.74 -5.84
N LYS A 339 7.87 -3.32 -5.43
CA LYS A 339 6.87 -2.67 -6.29
C LYS A 339 6.93 -1.16 -6.03
N GLY A 340 7.67 -0.47 -6.88
CA GLY A 340 7.75 0.98 -6.87
C GLY A 340 6.62 1.60 -7.69
N PHE A 341 6.16 2.77 -7.26
CA PHE A 341 5.13 3.57 -7.95
C PHE A 341 5.64 4.98 -8.22
N HIS A 342 5.17 5.56 -9.32
CA HIS A 342 5.31 6.97 -9.61
C HIS A 342 4.36 7.79 -8.73
N TRP A 343 4.34 9.11 -8.89
CA TRP A 343 3.48 9.96 -8.07
C TRP A 343 2.07 10.08 -8.63
N LEU A 344 1.11 10.13 -7.72
CA LEU A 344 -0.17 10.74 -8.02
C LEU A 344 0.02 12.26 -7.93
N THR A 345 -0.42 13.00 -8.94
CA THR A 345 -0.46 14.47 -8.96
C THR A 345 -1.90 14.95 -8.81
N TYR A 346 -2.10 16.20 -8.46
CA TYR A 346 -3.40 16.83 -8.29
C TYR A 346 -3.49 18.09 -9.13
N ASP A 347 -4.39 18.11 -10.12
CA ASP A 347 -4.57 19.23 -11.06
C ASP A 347 -3.21 19.75 -11.60
N GLY A 348 -2.42 18.83 -12.18
CA GLY A 348 -1.12 19.12 -12.80
C GLY A 348 0.02 19.47 -11.83
N GLY A 349 -0.19 19.38 -10.51
CA GLY A 349 0.86 19.66 -9.53
C GLY A 349 1.05 18.55 -8.49
N LYS A 350 2.14 18.59 -7.72
CA LYS A 350 2.39 17.63 -6.66
C LYS A 350 1.43 17.83 -5.48
N PHE A 351 0.96 16.74 -4.88
CA PHE A 351 0.40 16.76 -3.53
C PHE A 351 1.44 17.26 -2.54
N SER A 352 1.01 17.96 -1.51
CA SER A 352 1.92 18.49 -0.49
C SER A 352 1.25 18.64 0.87
N THR A 353 1.63 17.80 1.83
CA THR A 353 1.15 17.89 3.21
C THR A 353 1.52 19.24 3.84
N SER A 354 2.76 19.71 3.64
CA SER A 354 3.25 20.95 4.24
C SER A 354 2.60 22.22 3.68
N ARG A 355 2.02 22.17 2.48
CA ARG A 355 1.30 23.28 1.83
C ARG A 355 -0.23 23.12 1.86
N GLY A 356 -0.73 22.04 2.46
CA GLY A 356 -2.16 21.75 2.48
C GLY A 356 -2.76 21.50 1.09
N ARG A 357 -1.93 21.07 0.08
CA ARG A 357 -2.39 20.89 -1.30
C ARG A 357 -2.80 19.46 -1.56
N GLY A 358 -4.01 19.26 -2.02
CA GLY A 358 -4.57 17.99 -2.44
C GLY A 358 -5.70 17.53 -1.52
N ILE A 359 -6.17 16.31 -1.74
CA ILE A 359 -7.25 15.69 -0.97
C ILE A 359 -6.63 14.86 0.15
N PHE A 360 -6.91 15.23 1.40
CA PHE A 360 -6.48 14.51 2.59
C PHE A 360 -7.43 13.35 2.88
N THR A 361 -6.89 12.29 3.46
CA THR A 361 -7.61 11.01 3.60
C THR A 361 -8.79 11.08 4.56
N ASP A 362 -8.72 11.88 5.62
CA ASP A 362 -9.86 12.15 6.50
C ASP A 362 -10.98 12.90 5.77
N GLN A 363 -10.64 13.96 5.05
CA GLN A 363 -11.58 14.75 4.25
C GLN A 363 -12.22 13.91 3.13
N ALA A 364 -11.45 13.05 2.50
CA ALA A 364 -11.98 12.11 1.50
C ALA A 364 -13.09 11.23 2.08
N LEU A 365 -12.87 10.68 3.29
CA LEU A 365 -13.84 9.80 3.99
C LEU A 365 -15.08 10.56 4.51
N GLU A 366 -14.98 11.85 4.75
CA GLU A 366 -16.14 12.69 5.11
C GLU A 366 -17.08 12.88 3.91
N GLU A 367 -16.54 12.90 2.70
CA GLU A 367 -17.29 13.23 1.49
C GLU A 367 -17.91 12.02 0.80
N LEU A 368 -17.16 10.91 0.72
CA LEU A 368 -17.57 9.72 -0.02
C LEU A 368 -17.06 8.43 0.66
N PRO A 369 -17.77 7.31 0.48
CA PRO A 369 -17.32 6.00 0.95
C PRO A 369 -15.93 5.62 0.42
N ALA A 370 -15.15 4.94 1.25
CA ALA A 370 -13.78 4.54 0.95
C ALA A 370 -13.65 3.78 -0.38
N ASP A 371 -14.57 2.87 -0.69
CA ASP A 371 -14.50 2.02 -1.88
C ASP A 371 -14.54 2.80 -3.21
N LEU A 372 -15.13 4.00 -3.23
CA LEU A 372 -15.13 4.84 -4.42
C LEU A 372 -13.74 5.39 -4.70
N TRP A 373 -13.03 5.83 -3.66
CA TRP A 373 -11.64 6.28 -3.73
C TRP A 373 -10.72 5.11 -4.05
N ARG A 374 -10.87 3.97 -3.36
CA ARG A 374 -10.08 2.75 -3.60
C ARG A 374 -10.16 2.30 -5.05
N TRP A 375 -11.37 2.22 -5.62
CA TRP A 375 -11.58 1.83 -7.01
C TRP A 375 -10.80 2.73 -7.97
N TRP A 376 -10.99 4.04 -7.83
CA TRP A 376 -10.35 4.97 -8.74
C TRP A 376 -8.82 4.96 -8.63
N LEU A 377 -8.29 4.95 -7.40
CA LEU A 377 -6.85 4.93 -7.15
C LEU A 377 -6.19 3.67 -7.71
N ILE A 378 -6.83 2.52 -7.62
CA ILE A 378 -6.32 1.26 -8.17
C ILE A 378 -6.48 1.20 -9.69
N ALA A 379 -7.61 1.60 -10.23
CA ALA A 379 -7.85 1.63 -11.68
C ALA A 379 -6.93 2.61 -12.42
N ASN A 380 -6.40 3.62 -11.71
CA ASN A 380 -5.49 4.63 -12.22
C ASN A 380 -4.12 4.64 -11.49
N ALA A 381 -3.72 3.52 -10.87
CA ALA A 381 -2.47 3.43 -10.11
C ALA A 381 -1.26 3.93 -10.93
N PRO A 382 -0.36 4.74 -10.37
CA PRO A 382 0.77 5.32 -11.09
C PRO A 382 1.92 4.31 -11.28
N GLU A 383 1.67 3.21 -12.00
CA GLU A 383 2.59 2.07 -12.15
C GLU A 383 3.75 2.35 -13.10
N THR A 384 3.51 3.12 -14.18
CA THR A 384 4.50 3.33 -15.26
C THR A 384 4.89 4.78 -15.48
N SER A 385 4.11 5.71 -14.96
CA SER A 385 4.34 7.17 -15.01
C SER A 385 3.51 7.84 -13.95
N ASP A 386 3.79 9.11 -13.67
CA ASP A 386 2.95 9.94 -12.83
C ASP A 386 1.52 9.97 -13.40
N THR A 387 0.53 9.93 -12.51
CA THR A 387 -0.90 9.95 -12.85
C THR A 387 -1.54 11.20 -12.26
N ASP A 388 -2.26 11.94 -13.08
CA ASP A 388 -2.96 13.14 -12.60
C ASP A 388 -4.37 12.82 -12.12
N PHE A 389 -4.69 13.28 -10.90
CA PHE A 389 -6.02 13.23 -10.32
C PHE A 389 -6.73 14.56 -10.51
N ASN A 390 -7.97 14.52 -10.98
CA ASN A 390 -8.90 15.64 -10.87
C ASN A 390 -10.32 15.14 -10.57
N ILE A 391 -11.14 16.00 -9.99
CA ILE A 391 -12.49 15.64 -9.52
C ILE A 391 -13.41 15.23 -10.67
N ASP A 392 -13.39 15.90 -11.80
CA ASP A 392 -14.30 15.59 -12.92
C ASP A 392 -14.06 14.19 -13.48
N ARG A 393 -12.78 13.84 -13.66
CA ARG A 393 -12.39 12.50 -14.10
C ARG A 393 -12.74 11.45 -13.04
N PHE A 394 -12.47 11.73 -11.77
CA PHE A 394 -12.84 10.83 -10.68
C PHE A 394 -14.34 10.54 -10.68
N VAL A 395 -15.19 11.57 -10.71
CA VAL A 395 -16.65 11.44 -10.72
C VAL A 395 -17.14 10.67 -11.95
N SER A 396 -16.60 11.00 -13.13
CA SER A 396 -16.94 10.32 -14.38
C SER A 396 -16.63 8.83 -14.33
N ASP A 397 -15.40 8.47 -13.93
CA ASP A 397 -14.93 7.09 -13.91
C ASP A 397 -15.68 6.25 -12.85
N VAL A 398 -15.85 6.78 -11.63
CA VAL A 398 -16.57 6.10 -10.55
C VAL A 398 -18.05 5.88 -10.92
N ASN A 399 -18.72 6.90 -11.42
CA ASN A 399 -20.12 6.76 -11.86
C ASN A 399 -20.26 5.71 -12.95
N LYS A 400 -19.37 5.75 -13.94
CA LYS A 400 -19.40 4.80 -15.07
C LYS A 400 -19.12 3.37 -14.61
N ASP A 401 -18.09 3.15 -13.82
CA ASP A 401 -17.62 1.81 -13.50
C ASP A 401 -18.42 1.17 -12.34
N LEU A 402 -18.65 1.93 -11.28
CA LEU A 402 -19.30 1.39 -10.09
C LEU A 402 -20.81 1.60 -10.09
N ALA A 403 -21.31 2.80 -10.40
CA ALA A 403 -22.76 3.02 -10.37
C ALA A 403 -23.47 2.40 -11.59
N ASP A 404 -22.99 2.70 -12.81
CA ASP A 404 -23.67 2.29 -14.06
C ASP A 404 -23.38 0.84 -14.46
N VAL A 405 -22.22 0.28 -14.08
CA VAL A 405 -21.88 -1.09 -14.46
C VAL A 405 -22.10 -2.06 -13.30
N PHE A 406 -21.39 -1.92 -12.19
CA PHE A 406 -21.49 -2.86 -11.05
C PHE A 406 -22.80 -2.71 -10.28
N GLY A 407 -23.13 -1.50 -9.83
CA GLY A 407 -24.35 -1.22 -9.05
C GLY A 407 -25.63 -1.52 -9.83
N ASN A 408 -25.66 -1.18 -11.14
CA ASN A 408 -26.77 -1.51 -12.02
C ASN A 408 -26.93 -3.03 -12.23
N LEU A 409 -25.83 -3.78 -12.41
CA LEU A 409 -25.84 -5.24 -12.49
C LEU A 409 -26.50 -5.84 -11.26
N VAL A 410 -26.05 -5.45 -10.06
CA VAL A 410 -26.55 -5.94 -8.77
C VAL A 410 -28.03 -5.61 -8.61
N ASN A 411 -28.40 -4.34 -8.79
CA ASN A 411 -29.77 -3.89 -8.57
C ASN A 411 -30.79 -4.54 -9.51
N ARG A 412 -30.48 -4.63 -10.81
CA ARG A 412 -31.38 -5.17 -11.83
C ARG A 412 -31.74 -6.61 -11.56
N ILE A 413 -30.76 -7.48 -11.31
CA ILE A 413 -31.01 -8.92 -11.21
C ILE A 413 -31.59 -9.31 -9.84
N ILE A 414 -31.12 -8.69 -8.74
CA ILE A 414 -31.66 -8.94 -7.40
C ILE A 414 -33.12 -8.45 -7.32
N SER A 415 -33.42 -7.25 -7.83
CA SER A 415 -34.79 -6.73 -7.86
C SER A 415 -35.72 -7.63 -8.69
N PHE A 416 -35.26 -8.10 -9.85
CA PHE A 416 -36.04 -9.02 -10.68
C PHE A 416 -36.26 -10.38 -9.99
N ALA A 417 -35.25 -10.94 -9.32
CA ALA A 417 -35.37 -12.18 -8.56
C ALA A 417 -36.42 -12.05 -7.43
N HIS A 418 -36.47 -10.90 -6.75
CA HIS A 418 -37.49 -10.63 -5.74
C HIS A 418 -38.89 -10.50 -6.34
N GLN A 419 -39.01 -9.91 -7.51
CA GLN A 419 -40.29 -9.73 -8.20
C GLN A 419 -40.86 -11.03 -8.78
N ALA A 420 -39.99 -11.87 -9.36
CA ALA A 420 -40.39 -13.02 -10.15
C ALA A 420 -40.18 -14.38 -9.48
N PHE A 421 -39.28 -14.45 -8.48
CA PHE A 421 -38.85 -15.70 -7.83
C PHE A 421 -38.75 -15.57 -6.30
N GLU A 422 -39.52 -14.64 -5.70
CA GLU A 422 -39.61 -14.44 -4.23
C GLU A 422 -38.23 -14.24 -3.55
N GLY A 423 -37.25 -13.71 -4.28
CA GLY A 423 -35.88 -13.53 -3.80
C GLY A 423 -35.09 -14.84 -3.67
N ARG A 424 -35.52 -15.92 -4.33
CA ARG A 424 -34.79 -17.19 -4.38
C ARG A 424 -34.03 -17.34 -5.68
N ILE A 425 -32.89 -18.02 -5.61
CA ILE A 425 -32.14 -18.42 -6.81
C ILE A 425 -32.91 -19.55 -7.49
N PRO A 426 -33.44 -19.36 -8.72
CA PRO A 426 -34.36 -20.31 -9.31
C PRO A 426 -33.71 -21.68 -9.61
N GLU A 427 -34.49 -22.76 -9.48
CA GLU A 427 -34.07 -24.11 -9.84
C GLU A 427 -33.79 -24.20 -11.35
N GLY A 428 -34.79 -24.14 -12.20
CA GLY A 428 -34.68 -24.18 -13.66
C GLY A 428 -33.92 -25.40 -14.21
N GLY A 429 -33.77 -25.45 -15.52
CA GLY A 429 -32.97 -26.48 -16.22
C GLY A 429 -31.45 -26.25 -16.14
N GLY A 430 -30.69 -27.05 -16.87
CA GLY A 430 -29.25 -26.86 -17.03
C GLY A 430 -28.89 -25.67 -17.93
N PRO A 431 -27.60 -25.26 -17.95
CA PRO A 431 -27.12 -24.15 -18.76
C PRO A 431 -27.28 -24.45 -20.27
N SER A 432 -27.72 -23.44 -21.02
CA SER A 432 -27.78 -23.51 -22.48
C SER A 432 -26.42 -23.18 -23.09
N GLU A 433 -26.34 -23.18 -24.43
CA GLU A 433 -25.12 -22.81 -25.13
C GLU A 433 -24.67 -21.38 -24.83
N GLN A 434 -25.60 -20.47 -24.56
CA GLN A 434 -25.26 -19.09 -24.19
C GLN A 434 -24.50 -19.02 -22.85
N GLU A 435 -24.92 -19.77 -21.84
CA GLU A 435 -24.24 -19.84 -20.54
C GLU A 435 -22.87 -20.52 -20.65
N LYS A 436 -22.74 -21.52 -21.55
CA LYS A 436 -21.45 -22.17 -21.79
C LYS A 436 -20.44 -21.23 -22.46
N VAL A 437 -20.89 -20.45 -23.45
CA VAL A 437 -20.06 -19.43 -24.12
C VAL A 437 -19.64 -18.35 -23.13
N LEU A 438 -20.57 -17.88 -22.29
CA LEU A 438 -20.26 -16.93 -21.22
C LEU A 438 -19.24 -17.49 -20.22
N ALA A 439 -19.42 -18.71 -19.76
CA ALA A 439 -18.49 -19.39 -18.86
C ALA A 439 -17.08 -19.45 -19.45
N ALA A 440 -16.95 -19.80 -20.72
CA ALA A 440 -15.67 -19.84 -21.42
C ALA A 440 -15.02 -18.42 -21.56
N GLU A 441 -15.82 -17.38 -21.74
CA GLU A 441 -15.31 -15.99 -21.71
C GLU A 441 -14.80 -15.64 -20.30
N LEU A 442 -15.55 -15.97 -19.25
CA LEU A 442 -15.17 -15.71 -17.86
C LEU A 442 -13.92 -16.48 -17.45
N ASP A 443 -13.78 -17.74 -17.88
CA ASP A 443 -12.59 -18.55 -17.60
C ASP A 443 -11.31 -17.86 -18.07
N ARG A 444 -11.33 -17.31 -19.29
CA ARG A 444 -10.19 -16.54 -19.83
C ARG A 444 -9.92 -15.27 -19.03
N ARG A 445 -10.98 -14.52 -18.66
CA ARG A 445 -10.86 -13.28 -17.88
C ARG A 445 -10.35 -13.55 -16.48
N LEU A 446 -10.81 -14.61 -15.80
CA LEU A 446 -10.34 -14.99 -14.48
C LEU A 446 -8.86 -15.40 -14.50
N ALA A 447 -8.45 -16.16 -15.51
CA ALA A 447 -7.05 -16.51 -15.69
C ALA A 447 -6.16 -15.25 -15.89
N SER A 448 -6.61 -14.31 -16.73
CA SER A 448 -5.94 -13.02 -16.96
C SER A 448 -5.91 -12.17 -15.68
N LEU A 449 -7.03 -12.04 -14.98
CA LEU A 449 -7.15 -11.29 -13.73
C LEU A 449 -6.19 -11.82 -12.67
N ARG A 450 -6.10 -13.16 -12.51
CA ARG A 450 -5.17 -13.79 -11.58
C ARG A 450 -3.72 -13.44 -11.89
N ILE A 451 -3.32 -13.54 -13.16
CA ILE A 451 -1.97 -13.19 -13.62
C ILE A 451 -1.64 -11.73 -13.26
N HIS A 452 -2.58 -10.79 -13.52
CA HIS A 452 -2.35 -9.38 -13.21
C HIS A 452 -2.24 -9.11 -11.71
N HIS A 453 -3.05 -9.77 -10.87
CA HIS A 453 -2.91 -9.68 -9.41
C HIS A 453 -1.58 -10.28 -8.92
N GLU A 454 -1.16 -11.44 -9.45
CA GLU A 454 0.12 -12.07 -9.09
C GLU A 454 1.32 -11.19 -9.47
N ALA A 455 1.22 -10.48 -10.61
CA ALA A 455 2.25 -9.55 -11.10
C ALA A 455 2.18 -8.17 -10.44
N CYS A 456 1.16 -7.88 -9.62
CA CYS A 456 0.85 -6.55 -9.08
C CYS A 456 0.69 -5.51 -10.20
N GLU A 457 -0.04 -5.85 -11.26
CA GLU A 457 -0.45 -4.98 -12.36
C GLU A 457 -1.89 -4.48 -12.12
N PHE A 458 -2.05 -3.57 -11.19
CA PHE A 458 -3.34 -3.20 -10.60
C PHE A 458 -4.29 -2.54 -11.59
N ARG A 459 -3.81 -1.68 -12.48
CA ARG A 459 -4.64 -1.07 -13.54
C ARG A 459 -5.25 -2.14 -14.45
N ARG A 460 -4.47 -3.15 -14.81
CA ARG A 460 -4.93 -4.28 -15.62
C ARG A 460 -5.90 -5.16 -14.84
N ALA A 461 -5.63 -5.42 -13.57
CA ALA A 461 -6.54 -6.16 -12.70
C ALA A 461 -7.90 -5.46 -12.57
N ALA A 462 -7.93 -4.15 -12.33
CA ALA A 462 -9.16 -3.38 -12.28
C ALA A 462 -9.91 -3.38 -13.65
N ALA A 463 -9.17 -3.29 -14.76
CA ALA A 463 -9.75 -3.36 -16.10
C ALA A 463 -10.40 -4.72 -16.39
N GLU A 464 -9.76 -5.85 -16.00
CA GLU A 464 -10.36 -7.19 -16.13
C GLU A 464 -11.58 -7.36 -15.22
N THR A 465 -11.50 -6.89 -13.97
CA THR A 465 -12.65 -6.91 -13.04
C THR A 465 -13.86 -6.16 -13.64
N ARG A 466 -13.63 -4.96 -14.16
CA ARG A 466 -14.65 -4.19 -14.89
C ARG A 466 -15.14 -4.92 -16.13
N GLY A 467 -14.25 -5.60 -16.85
CA GLY A 467 -14.58 -6.43 -18.03
C GLY A 467 -15.55 -7.56 -17.67
N ILE A 468 -15.40 -8.18 -16.49
CA ILE A 468 -16.32 -9.21 -15.96
C ILE A 468 -17.71 -8.60 -15.67
N PHE A 469 -17.76 -7.44 -14.99
CA PHE A 469 -19.03 -6.71 -14.75
C PHE A 469 -19.74 -6.39 -16.08
N SER A 470 -18.99 -5.96 -17.08
CA SER A 470 -19.52 -5.61 -18.41
C SER A 470 -20.02 -6.84 -19.16
N ALA A 471 -19.33 -7.98 -19.08
CA ALA A 471 -19.78 -9.26 -19.66
C ALA A 471 -21.09 -9.73 -19.01
N ALA A 472 -21.22 -9.61 -17.69
CA ALA A 472 -22.45 -9.93 -16.97
C ALA A 472 -23.63 -9.04 -17.40
N ASN A 473 -23.43 -7.72 -17.50
CA ASN A 473 -24.48 -6.79 -17.98
C ASN A 473 -24.89 -7.09 -19.42
N ARG A 474 -23.93 -7.35 -20.32
CA ARG A 474 -24.19 -7.70 -21.71
C ARG A 474 -25.02 -8.99 -21.82
N TYR A 475 -24.67 -10.01 -21.02
CA TYR A 475 -25.45 -11.24 -20.96
C TYR A 475 -26.89 -10.99 -20.53
N LEU A 476 -27.10 -10.27 -19.41
CA LEU A 476 -28.46 -9.96 -18.92
C LEU A 476 -29.27 -9.09 -19.88
N GLN A 477 -28.64 -8.18 -20.60
CA GLN A 477 -29.31 -7.35 -21.60
C GLN A 477 -29.77 -8.19 -22.78
N TYR A 478 -28.95 -9.12 -23.25
CA TYR A 478 -29.29 -9.99 -24.39
C TYR A 478 -30.34 -11.04 -24.01
N ALA A 479 -30.15 -11.72 -22.86
CA ALA A 479 -31.08 -12.78 -22.43
C ALA A 479 -32.38 -12.27 -21.82
N ALA A 480 -32.44 -11.01 -21.41
CA ALA A 480 -33.60 -10.23 -20.95
C ALA A 480 -34.61 -11.03 -20.13
N PRO A 481 -34.30 -11.56 -18.94
CA PRO A 481 -35.17 -12.47 -18.18
C PRO A 481 -36.51 -11.84 -17.81
N TRP A 482 -36.58 -10.51 -17.63
CA TRP A 482 -37.80 -9.74 -17.38
C TRP A 482 -38.81 -9.74 -18.51
N THR A 483 -38.35 -9.98 -19.75
CA THR A 483 -39.21 -10.15 -20.94
C THR A 483 -39.49 -11.63 -21.17
N THR A 484 -38.46 -12.46 -21.10
CA THR A 484 -38.50 -13.90 -21.38
C THR A 484 -39.44 -14.66 -20.43
N ILE A 485 -39.58 -14.20 -19.18
CA ILE A 485 -40.43 -14.87 -18.17
C ILE A 485 -41.90 -15.01 -18.62
N LYS A 486 -42.40 -14.14 -19.51
CA LYS A 486 -43.76 -14.16 -20.00
C LYS A 486 -44.00 -15.27 -21.04
N SER A 487 -43.01 -15.62 -21.81
CA SER A 487 -43.10 -16.61 -22.89
C SER A 487 -42.41 -17.93 -22.56
N ASP A 488 -41.30 -17.88 -21.80
CA ASP A 488 -40.50 -19.05 -21.38
C ASP A 488 -39.97 -18.88 -19.93
N PRO A 489 -40.82 -19.22 -18.94
CA PRO A 489 -40.43 -19.12 -17.52
C PRO A 489 -39.24 -20.01 -17.18
N ALA A 490 -39.05 -21.14 -17.85
CA ALA A 490 -37.91 -22.06 -17.59
C ALA A 490 -36.60 -21.40 -18.03
N ARG A 491 -36.58 -20.77 -19.19
CA ARG A 491 -35.44 -19.99 -19.68
C ARG A 491 -35.13 -18.80 -18.79
N ALA A 492 -36.18 -18.05 -18.37
CA ALA A 492 -36.02 -16.93 -17.45
C ALA A 492 -35.42 -17.35 -16.12
N ALA A 493 -35.81 -18.53 -15.61
CA ALA A 493 -35.22 -19.09 -14.38
C ALA A 493 -33.72 -19.37 -14.52
N ILE A 494 -33.26 -20.00 -15.63
CA ILE A 494 -31.85 -20.22 -15.91
C ILE A 494 -31.09 -18.90 -15.97
N VAL A 495 -31.59 -17.93 -16.72
CA VAL A 495 -30.94 -16.61 -16.90
C VAL A 495 -30.84 -15.87 -15.57
N THR A 496 -31.90 -15.91 -14.74
CA THR A 496 -31.91 -15.26 -13.41
C THR A 496 -30.90 -15.90 -12.49
N ARG A 497 -30.83 -17.24 -12.43
CA ARG A 497 -29.84 -17.97 -11.66
C ARG A 497 -28.42 -17.59 -12.07
N THR A 498 -28.14 -17.64 -13.37
CA THR A 498 -26.85 -17.26 -13.92
C THR A 498 -26.51 -15.81 -13.57
N GLY A 499 -27.44 -14.88 -13.70
CA GLY A 499 -27.27 -13.46 -13.36
C GLY A 499 -26.97 -13.23 -11.87
N LEU A 500 -27.66 -13.94 -10.97
CA LEU A 500 -27.39 -13.85 -9.53
C LEU A 500 -26.01 -14.40 -9.18
N ASN A 501 -25.62 -15.52 -9.78
CA ASN A 501 -24.26 -16.06 -9.57
C ASN A 501 -23.16 -15.19 -10.20
N LEU A 502 -23.45 -14.46 -11.30
CA LEU A 502 -22.54 -13.45 -11.85
C LEU A 502 -22.32 -12.27 -10.89
N VAL A 503 -23.38 -11.82 -10.22
CA VAL A 503 -23.28 -10.78 -9.17
C VAL A 503 -22.39 -11.26 -8.02
N ARG A 504 -22.64 -12.47 -7.53
CA ARG A 504 -21.83 -13.09 -6.48
C ARG A 504 -20.36 -13.23 -6.88
N LEU A 505 -20.11 -13.76 -8.08
CA LEU A 505 -18.74 -13.87 -8.64
C LEU A 505 -18.07 -12.51 -8.78
N SER A 506 -18.80 -11.50 -9.28
CA SER A 506 -18.29 -10.13 -9.43
C SER A 506 -17.87 -9.53 -8.07
N ALA A 507 -18.66 -9.75 -7.02
CA ALA A 507 -18.34 -9.30 -5.67
C ALA A 507 -17.08 -10.00 -5.10
N VAL A 508 -16.97 -11.32 -5.27
CA VAL A 508 -15.76 -12.07 -4.86
C VAL A 508 -14.50 -11.50 -5.52
N LEU A 509 -14.55 -11.25 -6.82
CA LEU A 509 -13.38 -10.79 -7.59
C LEU A 509 -13.02 -9.33 -7.31
N ALA A 510 -14.00 -8.51 -6.96
CA ALA A 510 -13.78 -7.10 -6.63
C ALA A 510 -13.35 -6.88 -5.18
N TRP A 511 -13.49 -7.88 -4.31
CA TRP A 511 -13.29 -7.73 -2.85
C TRP A 511 -11.90 -7.21 -2.47
N SER A 512 -10.88 -7.57 -3.18
CA SER A 512 -9.53 -7.03 -2.92
C SER A 512 -9.45 -5.52 -3.13
N ILE A 513 -10.24 -4.95 -4.06
CA ILE A 513 -10.23 -3.52 -4.42
C ILE A 513 -11.30 -2.75 -3.63
N ILE A 514 -12.56 -3.22 -3.63
CA ILE A 514 -13.72 -2.56 -3.02
C ILE A 514 -14.39 -3.49 -1.98
N PRO A 515 -13.71 -3.72 -0.84
CA PRO A 515 -14.13 -4.74 0.13
C PRO A 515 -15.54 -4.50 0.69
N THR A 516 -15.89 -3.28 1.09
CA THR A 516 -17.18 -2.99 1.75
C THR A 516 -18.38 -3.20 0.82
N LEU A 517 -18.28 -2.75 -0.44
CA LEU A 517 -19.31 -3.00 -1.44
C LEU A 517 -19.45 -4.49 -1.75
N SER A 518 -18.31 -5.18 -1.86
CA SER A 518 -18.28 -6.63 -2.11
C SER A 518 -18.88 -7.42 -0.96
N GLU A 519 -18.51 -7.13 0.29
CA GLU A 519 -19.04 -7.75 1.50
C GLU A 519 -20.56 -7.53 1.63
N THR A 520 -21.05 -6.31 1.31
CA THR A 520 -22.48 -6.01 1.26
C THR A 520 -23.23 -6.93 0.29
N VAL A 521 -22.66 -7.16 -0.87
CA VAL A 521 -23.26 -8.07 -1.89
C VAL A 521 -23.17 -9.51 -1.41
N LEU A 522 -22.02 -9.98 -0.94
CA LEU A 522 -21.80 -11.36 -0.48
C LEU A 522 -22.71 -11.72 0.70
N HIS A 523 -22.85 -10.80 1.66
CA HIS A 523 -23.80 -10.96 2.77
C HIS A 523 -25.25 -11.17 2.30
N ALA A 524 -25.66 -10.49 1.23
CA ALA A 524 -27.00 -10.70 0.65
C ALA A 524 -27.21 -12.12 0.12
N PHE A 525 -26.14 -12.84 -0.21
CA PHE A 525 -26.16 -14.25 -0.63
C PHE A 525 -25.96 -15.22 0.55
N GLY A 526 -25.74 -14.72 1.77
CA GLY A 526 -25.40 -15.52 2.95
C GLY A 526 -23.97 -16.07 2.89
N ASP A 527 -23.08 -15.36 2.23
CA ASP A 527 -21.64 -15.66 2.20
C ASP A 527 -20.96 -14.67 3.18
N ASP A 528 -20.78 -15.10 4.43
CA ASP A 528 -20.27 -14.27 5.53
C ASP A 528 -18.80 -14.61 5.88
N ASP A 529 -18.09 -15.28 5.00
CA ASP A 529 -16.66 -15.57 5.18
C ASP A 529 -15.86 -14.26 5.26
N ALA A 530 -14.99 -14.16 6.27
CA ALA A 530 -14.12 -12.98 6.45
C ALA A 530 -13.20 -12.72 5.23
N VAL A 531 -12.83 -13.79 4.52
CA VAL A 531 -12.07 -13.73 3.28
C VAL A 531 -12.78 -14.60 2.24
N PRO A 532 -13.42 -14.01 1.22
CA PRO A 532 -14.08 -14.79 0.18
C PRO A 532 -13.04 -15.52 -0.67
N SER A 533 -13.22 -16.83 -0.83
CA SER A 533 -12.27 -17.67 -1.57
C SER A 533 -12.23 -17.33 -3.06
N TRP A 534 -11.03 -17.29 -3.64
CA TRP A 534 -10.85 -17.11 -5.07
C TRP A 534 -11.56 -18.22 -5.86
N PRO A 535 -12.34 -17.88 -6.90
CA PRO A 535 -13.14 -18.85 -7.61
C PRO A 535 -12.28 -19.87 -8.37
N SER A 536 -12.72 -21.14 -8.34
CA SER A 536 -12.09 -22.21 -9.12
C SER A 536 -12.52 -22.15 -10.58
N LEU A 537 -11.66 -22.63 -11.47
CA LEU A 537 -11.97 -22.85 -12.88
C LEU A 537 -12.33 -24.34 -13.11
N PRO A 538 -13.26 -24.67 -14.04
CA PRO A 538 -14.02 -23.73 -14.88
C PRO A 538 -15.19 -23.08 -14.15
N CYS A 539 -15.62 -21.87 -14.62
CA CYS A 539 -16.71 -21.09 -14.04
C CYS A 539 -18.11 -21.67 -14.22
N GLY A 540 -18.29 -22.57 -15.17
CA GLY A 540 -19.62 -23.12 -15.50
C GLY A 540 -20.40 -23.62 -14.28
N PRO A 541 -19.84 -24.45 -13.39
CA PRO A 541 -20.52 -24.89 -12.17
C PRO A 541 -20.86 -23.75 -11.21
N LEU A 542 -20.05 -22.69 -11.14
CA LEU A 542 -20.30 -21.52 -10.30
C LEU A 542 -21.53 -20.76 -10.77
N LEU A 543 -21.71 -20.62 -12.09
CA LEU A 543 -22.84 -19.92 -12.68
C LEU A 543 -24.16 -20.67 -12.53
N ASP A 544 -24.11 -21.98 -12.37
CA ASP A 544 -25.28 -22.88 -12.20
C ASP A 544 -25.54 -23.23 -10.72
N GLY A 545 -24.76 -22.69 -9.79
CA GLY A 545 -24.80 -23.01 -8.37
C GLY A 545 -25.88 -22.32 -7.56
N CYS A 546 -25.87 -22.58 -6.26
CA CYS A 546 -26.69 -21.90 -5.24
C CYS A 546 -28.22 -22.00 -5.42
N ARG A 547 -28.72 -22.99 -6.15
CA ARG A 547 -30.15 -23.22 -6.42
C ARG A 547 -30.95 -23.24 -5.10
N GLY A 548 -32.15 -22.64 -5.10
CA GLY A 548 -33.06 -22.57 -3.95
C GLY A 548 -32.62 -21.63 -2.82
N LYS A 549 -31.37 -21.19 -2.78
CA LYS A 549 -30.91 -20.23 -1.76
C LYS A 549 -31.66 -18.91 -1.88
N ARG A 550 -31.94 -18.30 -0.72
CA ARG A 550 -32.53 -16.97 -0.65
C ARG A 550 -31.45 -15.89 -0.77
N VAL A 551 -31.74 -14.85 -1.54
CA VAL A 551 -30.92 -13.65 -1.65
C VAL A 551 -31.65 -12.51 -0.96
N LEU A 552 -30.97 -11.74 -0.12
CA LEU A 552 -31.56 -10.58 0.55
C LEU A 552 -31.76 -9.44 -0.46
N ARG A 553 -32.78 -8.64 -0.22
CA ARG A 553 -33.01 -7.44 -1.04
C ARG A 553 -31.98 -6.37 -0.67
N LEU A 554 -31.33 -5.82 -1.70
CA LEU A 554 -30.43 -4.69 -1.54
C LEU A 554 -31.11 -3.41 -2.05
N GLY A 555 -30.84 -2.29 -1.39
CA GLY A 555 -31.10 -0.96 -1.93
C GLY A 555 -30.07 -0.61 -3.01
N PRO A 556 -30.11 0.63 -3.54
CA PRO A 556 -29.08 1.10 -4.49
C PRO A 556 -27.67 0.95 -3.87
N LEU A 557 -26.87 0.05 -4.44
CA LEU A 557 -25.53 -0.29 -3.90
C LEU A 557 -24.56 0.89 -3.99
N VAL A 558 -24.55 1.56 -5.15
CA VAL A 558 -23.68 2.71 -5.43
C VAL A 558 -24.56 3.84 -6.00
N PRO A 559 -24.92 4.84 -5.19
CA PRO A 559 -25.60 6.02 -5.70
C PRO A 559 -24.65 6.83 -6.59
N LYS A 560 -25.18 7.38 -7.69
CA LYS A 560 -24.39 8.26 -8.56
C LYS A 560 -23.97 9.53 -7.82
N ILE A 561 -22.74 9.91 -8.02
CA ILE A 561 -22.24 11.25 -7.62
C ILE A 561 -22.91 12.25 -8.57
N THR A 562 -23.78 13.11 -8.02
CA THR A 562 -24.52 14.13 -8.79
C THR A 562 -23.60 15.27 -9.22
N ARG A 563 -24.05 16.07 -10.20
CA ARG A 563 -23.32 17.29 -10.62
C ARG A 563 -23.12 18.27 -9.46
N GLU A 564 -24.16 18.44 -8.62
CA GLU A 564 -24.10 19.28 -7.42
C GLU A 564 -23.00 18.80 -6.47
N LYS A 565 -22.96 17.47 -6.17
CA LYS A 565 -21.92 16.88 -5.34
C LYS A 565 -20.53 17.02 -5.97
N ALA A 566 -20.42 16.84 -7.29
CA ALA A 566 -19.16 17.05 -8.01
C ALA A 566 -18.65 18.51 -7.89
N SER A 567 -19.56 19.49 -8.08
CA SER A 567 -19.21 20.91 -7.89
C SER A 567 -18.81 21.22 -6.44
N HIS A 568 -19.49 20.62 -5.47
CA HIS A 568 -19.11 20.75 -4.05
C HIS A 568 -17.71 20.18 -3.79
N LEU A 569 -17.41 18.98 -4.30
CA LEU A 569 -16.07 18.38 -4.15
C LEU A 569 -14.99 19.23 -4.80
N ALA A 570 -15.24 19.74 -6.01
CA ALA A 570 -14.29 20.62 -6.69
C ALA A 570 -14.03 21.91 -5.91
N ALA A 571 -15.06 22.52 -5.35
CA ALA A 571 -14.91 23.72 -4.52
C ALA A 571 -14.22 23.46 -3.17
N ARG A 572 -14.47 22.29 -2.56
CA ARG A 572 -13.88 21.93 -1.26
C ARG A 572 -12.38 21.64 -1.37
N PHE A 573 -11.96 21.04 -2.48
CA PHE A 573 -10.59 20.57 -2.67
C PHE A 573 -9.77 21.46 -3.64
N ALA A 574 -10.29 22.63 -4.02
CA ALA A 574 -9.63 23.60 -4.90
C ALA A 574 -8.32 24.18 -4.34
#